data_ead952fd24c8d37a655c081cc05d6f01
#
_entry.id   ead952fd24c8d37a655c081cc05d6f01
#
_cell.length_a   1.000
_cell.length_b   1.000
_cell.length_c   1.000
_cell.angle_alpha   90.00
_cell.angle_beta   90.00
_cell.angle_gamma   90.00
#
_symmetry.space_group_name_H-M   'P 1'
#
loop_
_entity.id
_entity.type
_entity.pdbx_description
1 polymer ?
#
loop_
_entity_poly.entity_id
_entity_poly.type
_entity_poly.pdbx_seq_one_letter_code
_entity_poly.pdbx_strand_id
1 'polypeptide(L)'
;MQTIDSFNFAGKKAFVRVDFNVPLDEQFNITDDTRIRAALPTLKKILNDGGSVIIGSHLGRPKGVTDKYSLKHILKHVSDLLGVDVQFANDCVGEEAKIKASALQPGEALLLENLRFYAEEEGKPRGLADDASEQEKAAAKKAVKESQKKFTEPLASYADVYVNDAFGTAHRAHASTALMAAYFDADHKLFGYLMEKEVAAVEKVLNDINRPFTAIMGGSKVSSKIEVIENLLNKVDNLIITGGMTYTFMKALGGKIGKSICEDDKLDLALELLAKAKEKGVNLVLAEDSKIADDFSNDAKTAYAASNEIPDGWEGMDIGPETEKRYAEVIRASKTILWNGPTGVFEFENFTHGSRSVAEAIVEATKNGAYSLIGGGDSVACINKFGLADGVSYVSTGGGALLEAIEGKTLPGIEAIRGY
;
A
#
# COMPACT_ATOMS: atom_id res chain seq x y z
N MET A 1 23.85 -9.44 -0.62
CA MET A 1 22.50 -10.03 -0.74
C MET A 1 22.28 -10.47 -2.17
N GLN A 2 21.77 -11.69 -2.39
CA GLN A 2 21.38 -12.18 -3.70
C GLN A 2 20.19 -11.36 -4.23
N THR A 3 20.16 -11.14 -5.55
CA THR A 3 19.00 -10.53 -6.23
C THR A 3 18.25 -11.59 -7.00
N ILE A 4 17.01 -11.31 -7.35
CA ILE A 4 16.18 -12.23 -8.16
C ILE A 4 16.83 -12.53 -9.51
N ASP A 5 17.50 -11.56 -10.13
CA ASP A 5 18.22 -11.75 -11.39
C ASP A 5 19.48 -12.60 -11.25
N SER A 6 20.22 -12.43 -10.15
CA SER A 6 21.49 -13.12 -9.94
C SER A 6 21.34 -14.55 -9.45
N PHE A 7 20.19 -14.90 -8.89
CA PHE A 7 19.96 -16.24 -8.35
C PHE A 7 19.56 -17.22 -9.46
N ASN A 8 20.19 -18.39 -9.48
CA ASN A 8 19.83 -19.47 -10.41
C ASN A 8 18.88 -20.46 -9.72
N PHE A 9 17.64 -20.49 -10.18
CA PHE A 9 16.59 -21.36 -9.63
C PHE A 9 16.59 -22.77 -10.23
N ALA A 10 17.48 -23.10 -11.15
CA ALA A 10 17.51 -24.41 -11.80
C ALA A 10 17.54 -25.55 -10.76
N GLY A 11 16.58 -26.46 -10.83
CA GLY A 11 16.45 -27.57 -9.89
C GLY A 11 16.03 -27.19 -8.47
N LYS A 12 15.69 -25.94 -8.23
CA LYS A 12 15.27 -25.42 -6.91
C LYS A 12 13.77 -25.32 -6.82
N LYS A 13 13.24 -25.54 -5.60
CA LYS A 13 11.84 -25.26 -5.25
C LYS A 13 11.82 -23.94 -4.51
N ALA A 14 11.07 -22.98 -5.03
CA ALA A 14 10.94 -21.67 -4.43
C ALA A 14 9.55 -21.50 -3.83
N PHE A 15 9.49 -21.13 -2.55
CA PHE A 15 8.26 -20.61 -1.97
C PHE A 15 8.19 -19.13 -2.30
N VAL A 16 7.15 -18.73 -3.01
CA VAL A 16 6.94 -17.33 -3.40
C VAL A 16 5.72 -16.79 -2.67
N ARG A 17 5.93 -15.85 -1.75
CA ARG A 17 4.84 -15.15 -1.10
C ARG A 17 4.39 -14.02 -2.00
N VAL A 18 3.20 -14.14 -2.56
CA VAL A 18 2.61 -13.15 -3.44
C VAL A 18 1.40 -12.48 -2.79
N ASP A 19 0.92 -11.40 -3.38
CA ASP A 19 -0.32 -10.75 -3.00
C ASP A 19 -1.36 -10.99 -4.10
N PHE A 20 -2.10 -12.08 -3.98
CA PHE A 20 -3.22 -12.43 -4.85
C PHE A 20 -4.57 -12.05 -4.23
N ASN A 21 -4.57 -11.08 -3.33
CA ASN A 21 -5.79 -10.53 -2.74
C ASN A 21 -6.50 -9.62 -3.76
N VAL A 22 -7.17 -10.25 -4.70
CA VAL A 22 -7.87 -9.57 -5.81
C VAL A 22 -9.38 -9.51 -5.53
N PRO A 23 -10.07 -8.48 -6.04
CA PRO A 23 -11.52 -8.39 -5.90
C PRO A 23 -12.23 -9.43 -6.78
N LEU A 24 -13.22 -10.10 -6.20
CA LEU A 24 -14.09 -11.05 -6.88
C LEU A 24 -15.53 -10.54 -6.85
N ASP A 25 -16.25 -10.78 -7.93
CA ASP A 25 -17.70 -10.53 -7.98
C ASP A 25 -18.49 -11.67 -7.30
N GLU A 26 -19.82 -11.58 -7.29
CA GLU A 26 -20.69 -12.58 -6.65
C GLU A 26 -20.60 -13.97 -7.31
N GLN A 27 -20.13 -14.05 -8.56
CA GLN A 27 -19.90 -15.29 -9.28
C GLN A 27 -18.43 -15.74 -9.24
N PHE A 28 -17.63 -15.15 -8.35
CA PHE A 28 -16.20 -15.43 -8.18
C PHE A 28 -15.33 -15.08 -9.39
N ASN A 29 -15.80 -14.20 -10.28
CA ASN A 29 -14.96 -13.67 -11.34
C ASN A 29 -14.04 -12.58 -10.80
N ILE A 30 -12.80 -12.58 -11.27
CA ILE A 30 -11.83 -11.54 -10.93
C ILE A 30 -12.21 -10.26 -11.67
N THR A 31 -12.42 -9.16 -10.92
CA THR A 31 -12.76 -7.87 -11.51
C THR A 31 -11.55 -6.97 -11.75
N ASP A 32 -10.42 -7.27 -11.09
CA ASP A 32 -9.14 -6.58 -11.28
C ASP A 32 -8.01 -7.58 -10.99
N ASP A 33 -7.20 -7.89 -11.96
CA ASP A 33 -6.10 -8.85 -11.87
C ASP A 33 -4.70 -8.19 -11.74
N THR A 34 -4.65 -6.89 -11.50
CA THR A 34 -3.41 -6.12 -11.45
C THR A 34 -2.36 -6.75 -10.51
N ARG A 35 -2.78 -7.20 -9.33
CA ARG A 35 -1.88 -7.82 -8.35
C ARG A 35 -1.32 -9.16 -8.82
N ILE A 36 -2.13 -9.95 -9.52
CA ILE A 36 -1.67 -11.22 -10.08
C ILE A 36 -0.63 -10.94 -11.17
N ARG A 37 -0.91 -10.02 -12.07
CA ARG A 37 0.02 -9.62 -13.13
C ARG A 37 1.34 -9.09 -12.60
N ALA A 38 1.30 -8.35 -11.48
CA ALA A 38 2.50 -7.80 -10.85
C ALA A 38 3.46 -8.89 -10.34
N ALA A 39 2.96 -10.07 -9.98
CA ALA A 39 3.76 -11.20 -9.52
C ALA A 39 4.31 -12.08 -10.66
N LEU A 40 3.79 -11.96 -11.86
CA LEU A 40 4.18 -12.82 -12.97
C LEU A 40 5.67 -12.78 -13.32
N PRO A 41 6.36 -11.63 -13.35
CA PRO A 41 7.79 -11.58 -13.66
C PRO A 41 8.63 -12.47 -12.74
N THR A 42 8.35 -12.45 -11.44
CA THR A 42 9.04 -13.28 -10.46
C THR A 42 8.76 -14.77 -10.69
N LEU A 43 7.50 -15.13 -10.84
CA LEU A 43 7.11 -16.54 -11.06
C LEU A 43 7.70 -17.08 -12.36
N LYS A 44 7.65 -16.30 -13.44
CA LYS A 44 8.20 -16.70 -14.74
C LYS A 44 9.72 -16.83 -14.73
N LYS A 45 10.43 -15.94 -14.01
CA LYS A 45 11.89 -16.04 -13.84
C LYS A 45 12.26 -17.41 -13.24
N ILE A 46 11.59 -17.80 -12.17
CA ILE A 46 11.86 -19.05 -11.47
C ILE A 46 11.59 -20.25 -12.39
N LEU A 47 10.46 -20.27 -13.05
CA LEU A 47 10.09 -21.36 -13.95
C LEU A 47 10.99 -21.42 -15.19
N ASN A 48 11.36 -20.28 -15.76
CA ASN A 48 12.25 -20.19 -16.92
C ASN A 48 13.67 -20.63 -16.61
N ASP A 49 14.13 -20.46 -15.36
CA ASP A 49 15.42 -21.00 -14.93
C ASP A 49 15.42 -22.53 -14.78
N GLY A 50 14.27 -23.17 -14.83
CA GLY A 50 14.13 -24.61 -14.54
C GLY A 50 13.84 -24.90 -13.07
N GLY A 51 13.36 -23.94 -12.33
CA GLY A 51 12.84 -24.12 -10.98
C GLY A 51 11.37 -24.47 -10.94
N SER A 52 10.86 -24.75 -9.75
CA SER A 52 9.43 -24.91 -9.48
C SER A 52 8.98 -23.92 -8.42
N VAL A 53 7.70 -23.56 -8.43
CA VAL A 53 7.16 -22.56 -7.49
C VAL A 53 6.06 -23.16 -6.60
N ILE A 54 6.13 -22.84 -5.31
CA ILE A 54 5.05 -23.03 -4.35
C ILE A 54 4.53 -21.63 -4.02
N ILE A 55 3.31 -21.33 -4.45
CA ILE A 55 2.72 -20.00 -4.37
C ILE A 55 1.87 -19.91 -3.12
N GLY A 56 2.22 -19.01 -2.21
CA GLY A 56 1.44 -18.71 -1.01
C GLY A 56 0.86 -17.31 -1.04
N SER A 57 -0.43 -17.17 -0.74
CA SER A 57 -1.11 -15.89 -0.69
C SER A 57 -2.26 -15.92 0.31
N HIS A 58 -2.76 -14.75 0.62
CA HIS A 58 -4.05 -14.56 1.28
C HIS A 58 -5.08 -14.01 0.30
N LEU A 59 -6.34 -14.15 0.66
CA LEU A 59 -7.48 -13.54 -0.03
C LEU A 59 -8.48 -13.08 1.03
N GLY A 60 -8.80 -11.79 1.02
CA GLY A 60 -9.75 -11.21 1.97
C GLY A 60 -9.28 -11.25 3.43
N ARG A 61 -10.27 -11.19 4.32
CA ARG A 61 -10.06 -11.25 5.78
C ARG A 61 -10.93 -12.33 6.40
N PRO A 62 -10.69 -13.59 6.08
CA PRO A 62 -11.49 -14.70 6.62
C PRO A 62 -11.27 -14.85 8.12
N LYS A 63 -12.28 -15.38 8.81
CA LYS A 63 -12.21 -15.76 10.21
C LYS A 63 -12.03 -17.28 10.40
N GLY A 64 -11.81 -17.99 9.34
CA GLY A 64 -11.68 -19.43 9.25
C GLY A 64 -11.89 -19.88 7.81
N VAL A 65 -11.96 -21.17 7.59
CA VAL A 65 -12.18 -21.74 6.25
C VAL A 65 -13.55 -21.33 5.73
N THR A 66 -13.57 -20.72 4.54
CA THR A 66 -14.81 -20.32 3.86
C THR A 66 -14.63 -20.34 2.34
N ASP A 67 -15.60 -20.85 1.64
CA ASP A 67 -15.57 -20.92 0.16
C ASP A 67 -15.40 -19.55 -0.48
N LYS A 68 -16.00 -18.52 0.09
CA LYS A 68 -15.92 -17.13 -0.41
C LYS A 68 -14.48 -16.65 -0.60
N TYR A 69 -13.57 -17.06 0.27
CA TYR A 69 -12.16 -16.63 0.26
C TYR A 69 -11.19 -17.74 -0.15
N SER A 70 -11.70 -18.80 -0.79
CA SER A 70 -10.81 -19.84 -1.32
C SER A 70 -10.04 -19.34 -2.53
N LEU A 71 -8.74 -19.59 -2.56
CA LEU A 71 -7.88 -19.29 -3.71
C LEU A 71 -8.17 -20.18 -4.92
N LYS A 72 -8.98 -21.24 -4.77
CA LYS A 72 -9.39 -22.07 -5.92
C LYS A 72 -10.09 -21.24 -7.02
N HIS A 73 -10.77 -20.16 -6.64
CA HIS A 73 -11.51 -19.32 -7.58
C HIS A 73 -10.60 -18.57 -8.57
N ILE A 74 -9.34 -18.36 -8.22
CA ILE A 74 -8.37 -17.66 -9.08
C ILE A 74 -7.43 -18.61 -9.82
N LEU A 75 -7.47 -19.91 -9.52
CA LEU A 75 -6.51 -20.91 -10.00
C LEU A 75 -6.40 -20.93 -11.53
N LYS A 76 -7.55 -21.01 -12.22
CA LYS A 76 -7.57 -21.03 -13.68
C LYS A 76 -6.96 -19.77 -14.28
N HIS A 77 -7.31 -18.61 -13.72
CA HIS A 77 -6.80 -17.33 -14.22
C HIS A 77 -5.28 -17.23 -14.04
N VAL A 78 -4.77 -17.65 -12.90
CA VAL A 78 -3.32 -17.71 -12.65
C VAL A 78 -2.63 -18.65 -13.62
N SER A 79 -3.20 -19.84 -13.86
CA SER A 79 -2.68 -20.82 -14.84
C SER A 79 -2.61 -20.21 -16.24
N ASP A 80 -3.68 -19.55 -16.67
CA ASP A 80 -3.75 -18.91 -17.99
C ASP A 80 -2.69 -17.82 -18.17
N LEU A 81 -2.52 -16.97 -17.16
CA LEU A 81 -1.52 -15.88 -17.19
C LEU A 81 -0.09 -16.40 -17.11
N LEU A 82 0.14 -17.43 -16.31
CA LEU A 82 1.48 -18.00 -16.10
C LEU A 82 1.90 -18.90 -17.27
N GLY A 83 0.94 -19.42 -18.01
CA GLY A 83 1.18 -20.30 -19.16
C GLY A 83 1.55 -21.73 -18.78
N VAL A 84 1.27 -22.14 -17.55
CA VAL A 84 1.44 -23.51 -17.06
C VAL A 84 0.19 -23.94 -16.30
N ASP A 85 -0.04 -25.25 -16.22
CA ASP A 85 -1.14 -25.80 -15.45
C ASP A 85 -0.77 -25.80 -13.97
N VAL A 86 -1.28 -24.83 -13.22
CA VAL A 86 -0.99 -24.68 -11.78
C VAL A 86 -1.80 -25.71 -10.99
N GLN A 87 -1.10 -26.54 -10.20
CA GLN A 87 -1.74 -27.48 -9.28
C GLN A 87 -2.30 -26.70 -8.07
N PHE A 88 -3.27 -27.29 -7.38
CA PHE A 88 -3.88 -26.70 -6.19
C PHE A 88 -3.82 -27.66 -5.00
N ALA A 89 -3.42 -27.15 -3.83
CA ALA A 89 -3.55 -27.85 -2.56
C ALA A 89 -4.73 -27.29 -1.78
N ASN A 90 -5.67 -28.12 -1.39
CA ASN A 90 -6.92 -27.71 -0.70
C ASN A 90 -6.68 -27.23 0.76
N ASP A 91 -5.46 -27.30 1.22
CA ASP A 91 -4.99 -26.76 2.49
C ASP A 91 -3.56 -26.25 2.27
N CYS A 92 -3.15 -25.20 2.94
CA CYS A 92 -1.79 -24.69 2.83
C CYS A 92 -0.78 -25.50 3.68
N VAL A 93 -1.25 -26.29 4.62
CA VAL A 93 -0.44 -27.22 5.42
C VAL A 93 -1.11 -28.59 5.45
N GLY A 94 -0.40 -29.60 5.93
CA GLY A 94 -0.91 -30.97 6.00
C GLY A 94 -0.36 -31.88 4.91
N GLU A 95 -0.83 -33.14 4.88
CA GLU A 95 -0.28 -34.19 4.01
C GLU A 95 -0.44 -33.90 2.52
N GLU A 96 -1.59 -33.38 2.10
CA GLU A 96 -1.82 -33.08 0.67
C GLU A 96 -0.82 -32.05 0.17
N ALA A 97 -0.66 -30.94 0.89
CA ALA A 97 0.26 -29.88 0.51
C ALA A 97 1.71 -30.38 0.50
N LYS A 98 2.09 -31.15 1.53
CA LYS A 98 3.43 -31.75 1.63
C LYS A 98 3.74 -32.68 0.45
N ILE A 99 2.81 -33.56 0.12
CA ILE A 99 2.98 -34.52 -1.01
C ILE A 99 3.08 -33.76 -2.32
N LYS A 100 2.19 -32.82 -2.59
CA LYS A 100 2.19 -32.05 -3.83
C LYS A 100 3.44 -31.17 -3.97
N ALA A 101 3.89 -30.53 -2.89
CA ALA A 101 5.11 -29.73 -2.89
C ALA A 101 6.35 -30.59 -3.18
N SER A 102 6.45 -31.77 -2.52
CA SER A 102 7.61 -32.64 -2.71
C SER A 102 7.65 -33.28 -4.10
N ALA A 103 6.51 -33.47 -4.75
CA ALA A 103 6.39 -34.06 -6.08
C ALA A 103 6.64 -33.07 -7.23
N LEU A 104 6.74 -31.76 -6.96
CA LEU A 104 6.94 -30.76 -8.02
C LEU A 104 8.22 -31.00 -8.79
N GLN A 105 8.09 -30.96 -10.12
CA GLN A 105 9.20 -31.04 -11.06
C GLN A 105 9.57 -29.66 -11.60
N PRO A 106 10.78 -29.48 -12.16
CA PRO A 106 11.15 -28.23 -12.82
C PRO A 106 10.10 -27.75 -13.81
N GLY A 107 9.73 -26.46 -13.71
CA GLY A 107 8.71 -25.86 -14.56
C GLY A 107 7.27 -26.00 -14.04
N GLU A 108 7.08 -26.72 -12.94
CA GLU A 108 5.75 -26.90 -12.34
C GLU A 108 5.45 -25.90 -11.22
N ALA A 109 4.17 -25.62 -11.03
CA ALA A 109 3.68 -24.65 -10.06
C ALA A 109 2.57 -25.26 -9.19
N LEU A 110 2.58 -24.93 -7.90
CA LEU A 110 1.56 -25.31 -6.91
C LEU A 110 1.05 -24.04 -6.21
N LEU A 111 -0.26 -23.84 -6.23
CA LEU A 111 -0.93 -22.79 -5.44
C LEU A 111 -1.49 -23.43 -4.17
N LEU A 112 -1.09 -22.91 -3.03
CA LEU A 112 -1.62 -23.30 -1.74
C LEU A 112 -2.95 -22.60 -1.47
N GLU A 113 -3.84 -23.22 -0.68
CA GLU A 113 -5.07 -22.61 -0.20
C GLU A 113 -4.73 -21.39 0.70
N ASN A 114 -5.69 -20.49 0.85
CA ASN A 114 -5.58 -19.23 1.57
C ASN A 114 -4.89 -19.37 2.94
N LEU A 115 -3.73 -18.75 3.07
CA LEU A 115 -2.92 -18.78 4.29
C LEU A 115 -3.68 -18.20 5.49
N ARG A 116 -4.54 -17.21 5.27
CA ARG A 116 -5.33 -16.57 6.34
C ARG A 116 -6.55 -17.38 6.79
N PHE A 117 -6.76 -18.57 6.25
CA PHE A 117 -7.70 -19.50 6.88
C PHE A 117 -7.23 -19.88 8.28
N TYR A 118 -5.94 -19.78 8.55
CA TYR A 118 -5.32 -20.02 9.84
C TYR A 118 -5.05 -18.73 10.60
N ALA A 119 -5.46 -18.67 11.88
CA ALA A 119 -5.13 -17.55 12.77
C ALA A 119 -3.61 -17.40 12.94
N GLU A 120 -2.89 -18.50 12.83
CA GLU A 120 -1.43 -18.60 12.92
C GLU A 120 -0.69 -17.80 11.82
N GLU A 121 -1.30 -17.62 10.66
CA GLU A 121 -0.69 -16.75 9.63
C GLU A 121 -0.51 -15.34 10.17
N GLU A 122 -1.55 -14.78 10.78
CA GLU A 122 -1.50 -13.44 11.36
C GLU A 122 -0.88 -13.39 12.76
N GLY A 123 -0.87 -14.51 13.46
CA GLY A 123 -0.39 -14.58 14.83
C GLY A 123 -1.29 -13.86 15.83
N LYS A 124 -2.58 -13.75 15.51
CA LYS A 124 -3.60 -13.12 16.35
C LYS A 124 -4.69 -14.13 16.72
N PRO A 125 -5.11 -14.17 17.99
CA PRO A 125 -6.16 -15.09 18.41
C PRO A 125 -7.50 -14.72 17.75
N ARG A 126 -8.32 -15.72 17.49
CA ARG A 126 -9.68 -15.59 16.95
C ARG A 126 -10.69 -16.21 17.90
N GLY A 127 -11.94 -15.74 17.84
CA GLY A 127 -13.04 -16.31 18.60
C GLY A 127 -13.06 -15.96 20.09
N LEU A 128 -12.29 -14.96 20.53
CA LEU A 128 -12.38 -14.44 21.89
C LEU A 128 -13.71 -13.69 22.07
N ALA A 129 -14.35 -13.88 23.25
CA ALA A 129 -15.52 -13.11 23.63
C ALA A 129 -15.15 -11.62 23.79
N ASP A 130 -16.08 -10.73 23.48
CA ASP A 130 -15.87 -9.27 23.59
C ASP A 130 -15.56 -8.84 25.02
N ASP A 131 -16.08 -9.58 26.03
CA ASP A 131 -15.89 -9.35 27.45
C ASP A 131 -14.75 -10.18 28.06
N ALA A 132 -13.91 -10.81 27.23
CA ALA A 132 -12.77 -11.58 27.71
C ALA A 132 -11.87 -10.73 28.61
N SER A 133 -11.39 -11.34 29.73
CA SER A 133 -10.47 -10.69 30.65
C SER A 133 -9.10 -10.44 29.98
N GLU A 134 -8.32 -9.52 30.54
CA GLU A 134 -6.95 -9.29 30.05
C GLU A 134 -6.07 -10.54 30.20
N GLN A 135 -6.32 -11.37 31.22
CA GLN A 135 -5.63 -12.65 31.38
C GLN A 135 -6.00 -13.64 30.29
N GLU A 136 -7.28 -13.73 29.92
CA GLU A 136 -7.76 -14.59 28.85
C GLU A 136 -7.18 -14.14 27.49
N LYS A 137 -7.15 -12.84 27.23
CA LYS A 137 -6.55 -12.27 26.02
C LYS A 137 -5.06 -12.56 25.94
N ALA A 138 -4.33 -12.40 27.04
CA ALA A 138 -2.90 -12.67 27.11
C ALA A 138 -2.58 -14.16 26.89
N ALA A 139 -3.37 -15.06 27.51
CA ALA A 139 -3.23 -16.50 27.32
C ALA A 139 -3.50 -16.94 25.87
N ALA A 140 -4.55 -16.40 25.25
CA ALA A 140 -4.88 -16.67 23.85
C ALA A 140 -3.79 -16.16 22.89
N LYS A 141 -3.25 -14.97 23.14
CA LYS A 141 -2.15 -14.42 22.37
C LYS A 141 -0.89 -15.27 22.45
N LYS A 142 -0.55 -15.74 23.66
CA LYS A 142 0.58 -16.64 23.87
C LYS A 142 0.39 -17.96 23.14
N ALA A 143 -0.80 -18.55 23.23
CA ALA A 143 -1.12 -19.82 22.57
C ALA A 143 -1.00 -19.73 21.05
N VAL A 144 -1.54 -18.66 20.44
CA VAL A 144 -1.43 -18.48 18.98
C VAL A 144 0.00 -18.22 18.54
N LYS A 145 0.81 -17.56 19.33
CA LYS A 145 2.24 -17.35 19.03
C LYS A 145 3.03 -18.65 19.07
N GLU A 146 2.70 -19.56 19.97
CA GLU A 146 3.31 -20.89 20.03
C GLU A 146 2.87 -21.75 18.82
N SER A 147 1.59 -21.76 18.50
CA SER A 147 1.06 -22.51 17.35
C SER A 147 1.52 -21.89 16.01
N GLN A 148 1.81 -20.60 15.97
CA GLN A 148 2.36 -19.94 14.79
C GLN A 148 3.70 -20.53 14.34
N LYS A 149 4.54 -20.93 15.26
CA LYS A 149 5.81 -21.62 14.94
C LYS A 149 5.55 -22.97 14.29
N LYS A 150 4.58 -23.72 14.81
CA LYS A 150 4.18 -25.03 14.27
C LYS A 150 3.53 -24.91 12.89
N PHE A 151 2.89 -23.80 12.60
CA PHE A 151 2.30 -23.49 11.31
C PHE A 151 3.37 -23.08 10.29
N THR A 152 4.34 -22.29 10.71
CA THR A 152 5.39 -21.72 9.84
C THR A 152 6.38 -22.78 9.36
N GLU A 153 6.74 -23.72 10.21
CA GLU A 153 7.73 -24.76 9.90
C GLU A 153 7.36 -25.61 8.69
N PRO A 154 6.14 -26.15 8.54
CA PRO A 154 5.75 -26.89 7.34
C PRO A 154 5.84 -26.04 6.07
N LEU A 155 5.41 -24.79 6.10
CA LEU A 155 5.51 -23.89 4.96
C LEU A 155 6.95 -23.72 4.49
N ALA A 156 7.87 -23.49 5.41
CA ALA A 156 9.29 -23.38 5.11
C ALA A 156 9.89 -24.67 4.58
N SER A 157 9.39 -25.81 5.03
CA SER A 157 9.91 -27.15 4.65
C SER A 157 9.63 -27.51 3.18
N TYR A 158 8.67 -26.83 2.52
CA TYR A 158 8.32 -27.13 1.14
C TYR A 158 9.40 -26.72 0.14
N ALA A 159 10.29 -25.80 0.49
CA ALA A 159 11.13 -25.11 -0.48
C ALA A 159 12.60 -25.06 -0.09
N ASP A 160 13.45 -24.90 -1.10
CA ASP A 160 14.88 -24.66 -0.97
C ASP A 160 15.21 -23.18 -0.80
N VAL A 161 14.35 -22.31 -1.32
CA VAL A 161 14.55 -20.86 -1.33
C VAL A 161 13.23 -20.14 -1.06
N TYR A 162 13.31 -19.04 -0.32
CA TYR A 162 12.16 -18.19 0.02
C TYR A 162 12.23 -16.89 -0.76
N VAL A 163 11.13 -16.53 -1.42
CA VAL A 163 11.00 -15.28 -2.18
C VAL A 163 9.80 -14.51 -1.65
N ASN A 164 10.02 -13.31 -1.16
CA ASN A 164 8.94 -12.40 -0.78
C ASN A 164 8.68 -11.40 -1.90
N ASP A 165 7.49 -11.46 -2.46
CA ASP A 165 7.04 -10.58 -3.55
C ASP A 165 5.70 -9.90 -3.22
N ALA A 166 5.44 -9.69 -1.95
CA ALA A 166 4.19 -9.15 -1.41
C ALA A 166 4.44 -7.89 -0.57
N PHE A 167 4.69 -6.75 -1.23
CA PHE A 167 4.97 -5.50 -0.53
C PHE A 167 3.78 -5.00 0.28
N GLY A 168 2.55 -5.19 -0.20
CA GLY A 168 1.34 -4.78 0.51
C GLY A 168 1.17 -5.37 1.91
N THR A 169 1.84 -6.47 2.21
CA THR A 169 1.83 -7.13 3.53
C THR A 169 3.18 -7.02 4.26
N ALA A 170 4.15 -6.31 3.72
CA ALA A 170 5.50 -6.21 4.28
C ALA A 170 5.56 -5.55 5.66
N HIS A 171 4.55 -4.77 6.02
CA HIS A 171 4.42 -4.12 7.33
C HIS A 171 3.85 -5.04 8.41
N ARG A 172 3.53 -6.28 8.08
CA ARG A 172 2.97 -7.29 9.01
C ARG A 172 3.98 -8.40 9.27
N ALA A 173 4.22 -8.70 10.53
CA ALA A 173 5.06 -9.83 10.95
C ALA A 173 4.27 -11.15 10.92
N HIS A 174 3.68 -11.48 9.77
CA HIS A 174 2.92 -12.72 9.56
C HIS A 174 3.85 -13.91 9.34
N ALA A 175 3.33 -15.12 9.48
CA ALA A 175 4.11 -16.34 9.30
C ALA A 175 4.78 -16.39 7.92
N SER A 176 4.02 -16.18 6.85
CA SER A 176 4.51 -16.31 5.48
C SER A 176 5.25 -15.08 4.95
N THR A 177 5.08 -13.91 5.58
CA THR A 177 5.70 -12.66 5.11
C THR A 177 7.00 -12.31 5.84
N ALA A 178 7.20 -12.83 7.05
CA ALA A 178 8.37 -12.51 7.86
C ALA A 178 8.95 -13.72 8.58
N LEU A 179 8.15 -14.46 9.35
CA LEU A 179 8.68 -15.48 10.25
C LEU A 179 9.36 -16.63 9.52
N MET A 180 8.82 -17.08 8.39
CA MET A 180 9.40 -18.20 7.65
C MET A 180 10.77 -17.89 7.04
N ALA A 181 11.12 -16.64 6.85
CA ALA A 181 12.44 -16.25 6.37
C ALA A 181 13.58 -16.72 7.30
N ALA A 182 13.30 -16.86 8.60
CA ALA A 182 14.29 -17.35 9.57
C ALA A 182 14.71 -18.81 9.36
N TYR A 183 13.94 -19.57 8.58
CA TYR A 183 14.27 -20.97 8.23
C TYR A 183 15.21 -21.09 7.04
N PHE A 184 15.60 -19.98 6.44
CA PHE A 184 16.46 -19.91 5.26
C PHE A 184 17.71 -19.10 5.60
N ASP A 185 18.85 -19.48 5.06
CA ASP A 185 20.07 -18.69 5.20
C ASP A 185 20.03 -17.45 4.29
N ALA A 186 21.01 -16.56 4.44
CA ALA A 186 21.07 -15.29 3.73
C ALA A 186 21.13 -15.43 2.20
N ASP A 187 21.63 -16.54 1.69
CA ASP A 187 21.76 -16.79 0.25
C ASP A 187 20.51 -17.44 -0.36
N HIS A 188 19.57 -17.88 0.47
CA HIS A 188 18.37 -18.60 0.05
C HIS A 188 17.07 -17.87 0.46
N LYS A 189 17.14 -16.56 0.65
CA LYS A 189 15.97 -15.70 0.86
C LYS A 189 16.14 -14.40 0.11
N LEU A 190 15.16 -14.07 -0.74
CA LEU A 190 15.25 -12.98 -1.71
C LEU A 190 13.98 -12.16 -1.73
N PHE A 191 14.11 -10.95 -2.26
CA PHE A 191 12.94 -10.21 -2.77
C PHE A 191 12.63 -10.65 -4.20
N GLY A 192 11.35 -10.75 -4.55
CA GLY A 192 10.92 -10.81 -5.94
C GLY A 192 11.07 -9.45 -6.64
N TYR A 193 10.81 -9.41 -7.94
CA TYR A 193 10.94 -8.17 -8.72
C TYR A 193 10.05 -7.05 -8.23
N LEU A 194 8.78 -7.36 -7.87
CA LEU A 194 7.85 -6.36 -7.35
C LEU A 194 8.37 -5.76 -6.05
N MET A 195 8.79 -6.61 -5.12
CA MET A 195 9.33 -6.17 -3.83
C MET A 195 10.60 -5.32 -4.01
N GLU A 196 11.51 -5.70 -4.91
CA GLU A 196 12.71 -4.91 -5.21
C GLU A 196 12.34 -3.50 -5.71
N LYS A 197 11.37 -3.39 -6.61
CA LYS A 197 10.91 -2.10 -7.15
C LYS A 197 10.28 -1.22 -6.06
N GLU A 198 9.45 -1.82 -5.22
CA GLU A 198 8.80 -1.09 -4.12
C GLU A 198 9.82 -0.58 -3.11
N VAL A 199 10.77 -1.42 -2.73
CA VAL A 199 11.85 -1.04 -1.80
C VAL A 199 12.71 0.07 -2.39
N ALA A 200 13.07 -0.03 -3.67
CA ALA A 200 13.85 1.00 -4.36
C ALA A 200 13.09 2.33 -4.42
N ALA A 201 11.77 2.29 -4.66
CA ALA A 201 10.93 3.50 -4.68
C ALA A 201 10.89 4.19 -3.32
N VAL A 202 10.74 3.43 -2.24
CA VAL A 202 10.77 3.95 -0.86
C VAL A 202 12.13 4.60 -0.56
N GLU A 203 13.23 3.94 -0.92
CA GLU A 203 14.58 4.47 -0.73
C GLU A 203 14.79 5.81 -1.46
N LYS A 204 14.24 5.96 -2.64
CA LYS A 204 14.33 7.19 -3.44
C LYS A 204 13.70 8.39 -2.75
N VAL A 205 12.59 8.21 -2.04
CA VAL A 205 11.88 9.31 -1.37
C VAL A 205 12.30 9.51 0.08
N LEU A 206 12.98 8.55 0.69
CA LEU A 206 13.39 8.67 2.10
C LEU A 206 14.89 8.90 2.28
N ASN A 207 15.74 8.30 1.46
CA ASN A 207 17.20 8.27 1.70
C ASN A 207 18.04 8.79 0.53
N ASP A 208 17.56 8.69 -0.72
CA ASP A 208 18.26 9.15 -1.91
C ASP A 208 17.47 10.29 -2.58
N ILE A 209 17.39 11.41 -1.87
CA ILE A 209 16.50 12.52 -2.21
C ILE A 209 17.23 13.53 -3.11
N ASN A 210 16.68 13.77 -4.30
CA ASN A 210 17.04 14.91 -5.14
C ASN A 210 16.12 16.08 -4.79
N ARG A 211 16.71 17.24 -4.48
CA ARG A 211 15.93 18.39 -4.03
C ARG A 211 15.67 19.39 -5.17
N PRO A 212 14.55 20.11 -5.16
CA PRO A 212 13.54 20.16 -4.09
C PRO A 212 12.68 18.89 -4.00
N PHE A 213 12.37 18.48 -2.78
CA PHE A 213 11.44 17.37 -2.51
C PHE A 213 10.10 17.93 -2.04
N THR A 214 9.04 17.57 -2.76
CA THR A 214 7.66 17.95 -2.41
C THR A 214 6.84 16.72 -2.11
N ALA A 215 6.24 16.68 -0.93
CA ALA A 215 5.21 15.70 -0.59
C ALA A 215 3.83 16.35 -0.66
N ILE A 216 2.87 15.63 -1.23
CA ILE A 216 1.47 16.08 -1.37
C ILE A 216 0.63 15.11 -0.55
N MET A 217 0.06 15.61 0.55
CA MET A 217 -0.70 14.82 1.51
C MET A 217 -2.15 15.28 1.50
N GLY A 218 -3.02 14.46 0.93
CA GLY A 218 -4.47 14.65 0.94
C GLY A 218 -5.15 13.71 1.91
N GLY A 219 -6.42 13.93 2.14
CA GLY A 219 -7.24 13.12 3.03
C GLY A 219 -8.13 13.97 3.91
N SER A 220 -9.05 13.34 4.64
CA SER A 220 -10.05 14.03 5.45
C SER A 220 -9.60 14.29 6.91
N LYS A 221 -8.66 13.51 7.42
CA LYS A 221 -8.28 13.50 8.84
C LYS A 221 -6.79 13.74 9.07
N VAL A 222 -6.45 14.81 9.76
CA VAL A 222 -5.08 15.11 10.22
C VAL A 222 -4.59 14.02 11.16
N SER A 223 -5.45 13.55 12.07
CA SER A 223 -5.13 12.53 13.07
C SER A 223 -4.64 11.21 12.45
N SER A 224 -5.13 10.84 11.27
CA SER A 224 -4.71 9.61 10.58
C SER A 224 -3.38 9.76 9.82
N LYS A 225 -2.89 10.97 9.64
CA LYS A 225 -1.68 11.28 8.86
C LYS A 225 -0.54 11.90 9.67
N ILE A 226 -0.72 12.05 10.98
CA ILE A 226 0.23 12.79 11.82
C ILE A 226 1.65 12.22 11.79
N GLU A 227 1.81 10.92 11.92
CA GLU A 227 3.14 10.28 11.92
C GLU A 227 3.84 10.43 10.56
N VAL A 228 3.08 10.29 9.48
CA VAL A 228 3.58 10.49 8.11
C VAL A 228 4.03 11.94 7.95
N ILE A 229 3.19 12.89 8.32
CA ILE A 229 3.49 14.33 8.20
C ILE A 229 4.73 14.69 9.02
N GLU A 230 4.80 14.26 10.27
CA GLU A 230 5.94 14.56 11.16
C GLU A 230 7.25 14.00 10.60
N ASN A 231 7.26 12.77 10.08
CA ASN A 231 8.46 12.21 9.48
C ASN A 231 8.83 12.94 8.17
N LEU A 232 7.85 13.28 7.35
CA LEU A 232 8.08 14.04 6.11
C LEU A 232 8.63 15.44 6.37
N LEU A 233 8.25 16.12 7.45
CA LEU A 233 8.79 17.42 7.80
C LEU A 233 10.31 17.39 8.03
N ASN A 234 10.88 16.24 8.32
CA ASN A 234 12.34 16.06 8.43
C ASN A 234 13.02 15.83 7.07
N LYS A 235 12.25 15.59 6.01
CA LYS A 235 12.75 15.15 4.71
C LYS A 235 12.49 16.13 3.57
N VAL A 236 11.34 16.81 3.60
CA VAL A 236 10.85 17.59 2.45
C VAL A 236 11.30 19.05 2.49
N ASP A 237 11.31 19.68 1.33
CA ASP A 237 11.44 21.13 1.17
C ASP A 237 10.06 21.79 1.12
N ASN A 238 9.08 21.11 0.50
CA ASN A 238 7.71 21.56 0.42
C ASN A 238 6.76 20.45 0.89
N LEU A 239 5.76 20.83 1.66
CA LEU A 239 4.67 19.94 2.07
C LEU A 239 3.34 20.58 1.68
N ILE A 240 2.64 19.97 0.75
CA ILE A 240 1.30 20.38 0.35
C ILE A 240 0.31 19.57 1.19
N ILE A 241 -0.51 20.26 1.99
CA ILE A 241 -1.63 19.68 2.72
C ILE A 241 -2.90 20.01 1.95
N THR A 242 -3.65 19.00 1.56
CA THR A 242 -4.81 19.15 0.69
C THR A 242 -5.95 18.20 1.07
N GLY A 243 -7.06 18.21 0.31
CA GLY A 243 -8.24 17.44 0.66
C GLY A 243 -8.97 18.02 1.85
N GLY A 244 -9.75 17.20 2.53
CA GLY A 244 -10.57 17.62 3.69
C GLY A 244 -9.77 18.12 4.87
N MET A 245 -8.50 17.70 5.03
CA MET A 245 -7.60 18.22 6.07
C MET A 245 -7.41 19.72 5.99
N THR A 246 -7.52 20.31 4.81
CA THR A 246 -7.41 21.75 4.59
C THR A 246 -8.26 22.55 5.57
N TYR A 247 -9.47 22.09 5.82
CA TYR A 247 -10.45 22.86 6.60
C TYR A 247 -10.19 22.79 8.11
N THR A 248 -9.58 21.73 8.57
CA THR A 248 -9.06 21.67 9.95
C THR A 248 -7.96 22.72 10.15
N PHE A 249 -7.02 22.84 9.21
CA PHE A 249 -5.98 23.88 9.25
C PHE A 249 -6.57 25.29 9.13
N MET A 250 -7.54 25.50 8.24
CA MET A 250 -8.16 26.81 8.06
C MET A 250 -8.89 27.26 9.32
N LYS A 251 -9.65 26.38 9.95
CA LYS A 251 -10.34 26.69 11.21
C LYS A 251 -9.35 26.96 12.35
N ALA A 252 -8.28 26.16 12.44
CA ALA A 252 -7.21 26.36 13.42
C ALA A 252 -6.57 27.75 13.29
N LEU A 253 -6.46 28.27 12.07
CA LEU A 253 -5.94 29.62 11.80
C LEU A 253 -6.98 30.74 11.96
N GLY A 254 -8.18 30.42 12.43
CA GLY A 254 -9.26 31.38 12.65
C GLY A 254 -10.18 31.62 11.46
N GLY A 255 -10.07 30.82 10.42
CA GLY A 255 -10.90 30.92 9.21
C GLY A 255 -12.32 30.36 9.40
N LYS A 256 -13.19 30.70 8.46
CA LYS A 256 -14.57 30.21 8.36
C LYS A 256 -14.64 29.13 7.28
N ILE A 257 -15.16 27.97 7.65
CA ILE A 257 -15.16 26.80 6.77
C ILE A 257 -16.58 26.28 6.41
N GLY A 258 -17.63 27.04 6.80
CA GLY A 258 -19.01 26.62 6.57
C GLY A 258 -19.30 25.26 7.23
N LYS A 259 -19.89 24.34 6.47
CA LYS A 259 -20.13 22.96 6.92
C LYS A 259 -19.09 21.96 6.41
N SER A 260 -17.90 22.44 6.03
CA SER A 260 -16.79 21.58 5.59
C SER A 260 -16.40 20.59 6.66
N ILE A 261 -15.90 19.43 6.22
CA ILE A 261 -15.34 18.42 7.13
C ILE A 261 -14.23 19.03 7.99
N CYS A 262 -14.23 18.74 9.28
CA CYS A 262 -13.24 19.26 10.20
C CYS A 262 -13.10 18.36 11.43
N GLU A 263 -11.88 18.18 11.88
CA GLU A 263 -11.60 17.56 13.18
C GLU A 263 -11.45 18.66 14.25
N ASP A 264 -12.57 19.06 14.87
CA ASP A 264 -12.60 20.15 15.86
C ASP A 264 -11.73 19.91 17.09
N ASP A 265 -11.47 18.66 17.44
CA ASP A 265 -10.58 18.26 18.54
C ASP A 265 -9.08 18.23 18.15
N LYS A 266 -8.75 18.55 16.90
CA LYS A 266 -7.37 18.50 16.34
C LYS A 266 -6.85 19.87 15.87
N LEU A 267 -7.52 20.97 16.24
CA LEU A 267 -7.09 22.32 15.85
C LEU A 267 -5.71 22.67 16.41
N ASP A 268 -5.45 22.33 17.68
CA ASP A 268 -4.15 22.55 18.31
C ASP A 268 -3.05 21.74 17.62
N LEU A 269 -3.34 20.50 17.22
CA LEU A 269 -2.42 19.66 16.46
C LEU A 269 -2.05 20.30 15.12
N ALA A 270 -3.03 20.85 14.41
CA ALA A 270 -2.78 21.55 13.14
C ALA A 270 -1.83 22.72 13.33
N LEU A 271 -2.02 23.52 14.39
CA LEU A 271 -1.13 24.63 14.72
C LEU A 271 0.28 24.16 15.09
N GLU A 272 0.40 23.05 15.81
CA GLU A 272 1.70 22.44 16.13
C GLU A 272 2.46 22.01 14.88
N LEU A 273 1.77 21.41 13.92
CA LEU A 273 2.38 20.98 12.64
C LEU A 273 2.85 22.18 11.83
N LEU A 274 2.07 23.26 11.79
CA LEU A 274 2.48 24.52 11.14
C LEU A 274 3.73 25.10 11.79
N ALA A 275 3.80 25.11 13.12
CA ALA A 275 4.96 25.58 13.86
C ALA A 275 6.20 24.73 13.61
N LYS A 276 6.06 23.41 13.59
CA LYS A 276 7.14 22.47 13.28
C LYS A 276 7.66 22.67 11.84
N ALA A 277 6.78 22.87 10.88
CA ALA A 277 7.17 23.16 9.50
C ALA A 277 8.02 24.42 9.43
N LYS A 278 7.58 25.48 10.07
CA LYS A 278 8.31 26.76 10.13
C LYS A 278 9.69 26.61 10.78
N GLU A 279 9.75 25.92 11.92
CA GLU A 279 11.01 25.65 12.63
C GLU A 279 12.01 24.89 11.76
N LYS A 280 11.53 23.93 10.98
CA LYS A 280 12.36 23.09 10.09
C LYS A 280 12.65 23.74 8.74
N GLY A 281 12.13 24.92 8.47
CA GLY A 281 12.30 25.60 7.20
C GLY A 281 11.54 24.95 6.03
N VAL A 282 10.51 24.19 6.32
CA VAL A 282 9.66 23.56 5.31
C VAL A 282 8.58 24.52 4.85
N ASN A 283 8.44 24.67 3.53
CA ASN A 283 7.36 25.42 2.92
C ASN A 283 6.08 24.58 2.97
N LEU A 284 5.24 24.80 3.99
CA LEU A 284 3.94 24.14 4.09
C LEU A 284 2.91 24.96 3.30
N VAL A 285 2.35 24.33 2.26
CA VAL A 285 1.42 24.96 1.33
C VAL A 285 0.00 24.50 1.61
N LEU A 286 -0.88 25.45 1.89
CA LEU A 286 -2.32 25.21 2.08
C LEU A 286 -3.10 25.80 0.89
N ALA A 287 -4.32 25.31 0.69
CA ALA A 287 -5.21 25.82 -0.36
C ALA A 287 -5.59 27.28 -0.12
N GLU A 288 -5.45 28.12 -1.13
CA GLU A 288 -5.87 29.53 -1.09
C GLU A 288 -7.38 29.64 -1.34
N ASP A 289 -7.89 28.92 -2.34
CA ASP A 289 -9.30 28.88 -2.69
C ASP A 289 -9.79 27.45 -2.83
N SER A 290 -11.10 27.29 -2.69
CA SER A 290 -11.77 25.99 -2.77
C SER A 290 -12.94 26.05 -3.75
N LYS A 291 -13.19 24.93 -4.42
CA LYS A 291 -14.47 24.68 -5.08
C LYS A 291 -15.42 24.18 -4.00
N ILE A 292 -16.47 24.94 -3.77
CA ILE A 292 -17.45 24.67 -2.73
C ILE A 292 -18.79 24.20 -3.31
N ALA A 293 -19.54 23.46 -2.50
CA ALA A 293 -20.86 22.96 -2.86
C ALA A 293 -21.86 23.18 -1.73
N ASP A 294 -23.14 23.28 -2.05
CA ASP A 294 -24.21 23.42 -1.06
C ASP A 294 -24.70 22.09 -0.50
N ASP A 295 -24.21 20.97 -1.05
CA ASP A 295 -24.51 19.62 -0.61
C ASP A 295 -23.38 18.66 -1.00
N PHE A 296 -23.31 17.54 -0.32
CA PHE A 296 -22.36 16.46 -0.64
C PHE A 296 -22.95 15.57 -1.74
N SER A 297 -22.91 16.07 -2.97
CA SER A 297 -23.47 15.41 -4.16
C SER A 297 -22.75 15.90 -5.41
N ASN A 298 -22.62 15.01 -6.40
CA ASN A 298 -22.05 15.39 -7.70
C ASN A 298 -22.86 16.50 -8.39
N ASP A 299 -24.18 16.55 -8.14
CA ASP A 299 -25.10 17.49 -8.78
C ASP A 299 -25.40 18.73 -7.92
N ALA A 300 -24.70 18.91 -6.81
CA ALA A 300 -24.83 20.08 -5.96
C ALA A 300 -24.50 21.38 -6.71
N LYS A 301 -25.09 22.47 -6.25
CA LYS A 301 -24.69 23.80 -6.72
C LYS A 301 -23.25 24.05 -6.28
N THR A 302 -22.46 24.61 -7.17
CA THR A 302 -21.05 24.89 -6.93
C THR A 302 -20.73 26.37 -7.04
N ALA A 303 -19.70 26.77 -6.32
CA ALA A 303 -19.12 28.10 -6.39
C ALA A 303 -17.62 28.01 -6.01
N TYR A 304 -16.93 29.11 -6.04
CA TYR A 304 -15.56 29.23 -5.54
C TYR A 304 -15.53 30.21 -4.38
N ALA A 305 -14.73 29.92 -3.38
CA ALA A 305 -14.52 30.81 -2.24
C ALA A 305 -13.08 30.69 -1.76
N ALA A 306 -12.58 31.72 -1.07
CA ALA A 306 -11.35 31.59 -0.31
C ALA A 306 -11.51 30.45 0.70
N SER A 307 -10.51 29.60 0.87
CA SER A 307 -10.60 28.41 1.72
C SER A 307 -10.84 28.73 3.20
N ASN A 308 -10.54 29.96 3.62
CA ASN A 308 -10.76 30.48 4.98
C ASN A 308 -12.03 31.36 5.10
N GLU A 309 -12.84 31.47 4.06
CA GLU A 309 -14.07 32.28 4.03
C GLU A 309 -15.20 31.55 3.31
N ILE A 310 -15.46 30.32 3.68
CA ILE A 310 -16.55 29.52 3.12
C ILE A 310 -17.86 29.89 3.82
N PRO A 311 -18.90 30.29 3.04
CA PRO A 311 -20.18 30.67 3.64
C PRO A 311 -20.89 29.54 4.38
N ASP A 312 -21.72 29.90 5.36
CA ASP A 312 -22.57 28.93 6.05
C ASP A 312 -23.44 28.17 5.06
N GLY A 313 -23.62 26.87 5.30
CA GLY A 313 -24.38 25.99 4.40
C GLY A 313 -23.62 25.48 3.19
N TRP A 314 -22.37 25.91 3.00
CA TRP A 314 -21.48 25.45 1.94
C TRP A 314 -20.31 24.66 2.52
N GLU A 315 -19.78 23.77 1.71
CA GLU A 315 -18.62 22.94 2.09
C GLU A 315 -17.59 22.87 0.98
N GLY A 316 -16.31 22.79 1.36
CA GLY A 316 -15.24 22.58 0.41
C GLY A 316 -15.24 21.16 -0.13
N MET A 317 -15.17 21.02 -1.45
CA MET A 317 -15.23 19.73 -2.14
C MET A 317 -14.00 19.47 -3.01
N ASP A 318 -13.26 20.51 -3.39
CA ASP A 318 -12.04 20.43 -4.15
C ASP A 318 -11.26 21.76 -4.00
N ILE A 319 -10.04 21.80 -4.50
CA ILE A 319 -9.27 23.04 -4.58
C ILE A 319 -9.81 23.92 -5.73
N GLY A 320 -9.60 25.22 -5.60
CA GLY A 320 -9.97 26.18 -6.62
C GLY A 320 -8.84 26.46 -7.60
N PRO A 321 -9.10 27.31 -8.62
CA PRO A 321 -8.13 27.57 -9.70
C PRO A 321 -6.83 28.23 -9.25
N GLU A 322 -6.87 29.12 -8.27
CA GLU A 322 -5.65 29.76 -7.75
C GLU A 322 -4.76 28.74 -7.01
N THR A 323 -5.38 27.85 -6.27
CA THR A 323 -4.68 26.75 -5.59
C THR A 323 -4.08 25.77 -6.58
N GLU A 324 -4.82 25.40 -7.64
CA GLU A 324 -4.30 24.54 -8.71
C GLU A 324 -3.03 25.12 -9.31
N LYS A 325 -3.04 26.41 -9.62
CA LYS A 325 -1.91 27.13 -10.19
C LYS A 325 -0.70 27.10 -9.24
N ARG A 326 -0.92 27.41 -7.97
CA ARG A 326 0.14 27.42 -6.97
C ARG A 326 0.73 26.02 -6.74
N TYR A 327 -0.11 25.01 -6.62
CA TYR A 327 0.36 23.62 -6.44
C TYR A 327 1.18 23.20 -7.67
N ALA A 328 0.71 23.50 -8.86
CA ALA A 328 1.43 23.17 -10.09
C ALA A 328 2.81 23.83 -10.16
N GLU A 329 2.93 25.08 -9.75
CA GLU A 329 4.23 25.79 -9.70
C GLU A 329 5.21 25.08 -8.76
N VAL A 330 4.76 24.71 -7.55
CA VAL A 330 5.60 23.98 -6.57
C VAL A 330 6.01 22.61 -7.11
N ILE A 331 5.06 21.88 -7.67
CA ILE A 331 5.29 20.50 -8.19
C ILE A 331 6.26 20.52 -9.37
N ARG A 332 6.08 21.43 -10.32
CA ARG A 332 6.96 21.55 -11.50
C ARG A 332 8.40 21.88 -11.15
N ALA A 333 8.62 22.64 -10.09
CA ALA A 333 9.95 22.97 -9.61
C ALA A 333 10.65 21.85 -8.84
N SER A 334 9.94 20.76 -8.56
CA SER A 334 10.42 19.67 -7.71
C SER A 334 11.24 18.65 -8.49
N LYS A 335 12.20 18.01 -7.80
CA LYS A 335 13.01 16.91 -8.33
C LYS A 335 12.64 15.56 -7.73
N THR A 336 12.00 15.56 -6.57
CA THR A 336 11.42 14.37 -5.94
C THR A 336 10.00 14.73 -5.51
N ILE A 337 9.05 13.86 -5.82
CA ILE A 337 7.63 14.07 -5.56
C ILE A 337 7.03 12.80 -4.95
N LEU A 338 6.30 12.96 -3.84
CA LEU A 338 5.48 11.92 -3.25
C LEU A 338 4.04 12.41 -3.21
N TRP A 339 3.12 11.67 -3.81
CA TRP A 339 1.70 11.98 -3.77
C TRP A 339 0.91 10.90 -3.03
N ASN A 340 0.26 11.29 -1.94
CA ASN A 340 -0.62 10.43 -1.14
C ASN A 340 -1.88 11.19 -0.74
N GLY A 341 -2.97 10.94 -1.42
CA GLY A 341 -4.29 11.50 -1.15
C GLY A 341 -4.74 12.60 -2.12
N PRO A 342 -6.00 12.54 -2.57
CA PRO A 342 -6.55 13.49 -3.53
C PRO A 342 -6.76 14.88 -2.93
N THR A 343 -6.98 15.86 -3.81
CA THR A 343 -7.25 17.26 -3.43
C THR A 343 -8.71 17.50 -3.04
N GLY A 344 -9.58 16.59 -3.38
CA GLY A 344 -11.03 16.74 -3.17
C GLY A 344 -11.76 15.41 -3.30
N VAL A 345 -13.08 15.50 -3.44
CA VAL A 345 -13.98 14.34 -3.56
C VAL A 345 -13.98 13.84 -5.01
N PHE A 346 -12.88 13.23 -5.41
CA PHE A 346 -12.63 12.80 -6.79
C PHE A 346 -13.58 11.71 -7.29
N GLU A 347 -14.28 11.03 -6.40
CA GLU A 347 -15.32 10.05 -6.75
C GLU A 347 -16.49 10.72 -7.49
N PHE A 348 -16.69 12.01 -7.25
CA PHE A 348 -17.66 12.82 -7.98
C PHE A 348 -16.97 13.50 -9.15
N GLU A 349 -17.47 13.28 -10.35
CA GLU A 349 -16.85 13.78 -11.59
C GLU A 349 -16.66 15.32 -11.58
N ASN A 350 -17.60 16.04 -10.98
CA ASN A 350 -17.56 17.51 -10.90
C ASN A 350 -16.50 18.04 -9.91
N PHE A 351 -15.86 17.16 -9.14
CA PHE A 351 -14.85 17.51 -8.13
C PHE A 351 -13.52 16.80 -8.36
N THR A 352 -13.23 16.44 -9.61
CA THR A 352 -11.99 15.76 -10.01
C THR A 352 -10.90 16.71 -10.51
N HIS A 353 -11.25 17.93 -10.87
CA HIS A 353 -10.35 18.84 -11.60
C HIS A 353 -9.08 19.14 -10.82
N GLY A 354 -9.16 19.38 -9.53
CA GLY A 354 -8.00 19.64 -8.68
C GLY A 354 -7.01 18.48 -8.65
N SER A 355 -7.52 17.26 -8.43
CA SER A 355 -6.68 16.04 -8.43
C SER A 355 -6.07 15.78 -9.80
N ARG A 356 -6.80 16.04 -10.88
CA ARG A 356 -6.28 15.95 -12.25
C ARG A 356 -5.15 16.97 -12.49
N SER A 357 -5.33 18.19 -12.03
CA SER A 357 -4.34 19.25 -12.12
C SER A 357 -3.03 18.86 -11.42
N VAL A 358 -3.13 18.28 -10.23
CA VAL A 358 -1.97 17.74 -9.50
C VAL A 358 -1.30 16.62 -10.29
N ALA A 359 -2.07 15.66 -10.78
CA ALA A 359 -1.55 14.54 -11.57
C ALA A 359 -0.81 15.01 -12.82
N GLU A 360 -1.38 15.97 -13.56
CA GLU A 360 -0.76 16.55 -14.76
C GLU A 360 0.55 17.29 -14.45
N ALA A 361 0.58 18.03 -13.36
CA ALA A 361 1.80 18.72 -12.91
C ALA A 361 2.90 17.71 -12.52
N ILE A 362 2.55 16.61 -11.87
CA ILE A 362 3.49 15.53 -11.53
C ILE A 362 4.06 14.89 -12.80
N VAL A 363 3.22 14.59 -13.78
CA VAL A 363 3.63 14.00 -15.05
C VAL A 363 4.59 14.95 -15.79
N GLU A 364 4.30 16.25 -15.81
CA GLU A 364 5.17 17.25 -16.42
C GLU A 364 6.53 17.33 -15.72
N ALA A 365 6.54 17.37 -14.39
CA ALA A 365 7.78 17.37 -13.61
C ALA A 365 8.61 16.09 -13.86
N THR A 366 7.94 14.93 -13.94
CA THR A 366 8.58 13.64 -14.21
C THR A 366 9.23 13.61 -15.59
N LYS A 367 8.54 14.14 -16.59
CA LYS A 367 9.06 14.28 -17.96
C LYS A 367 10.32 15.16 -17.99
N ASN A 368 10.41 16.13 -17.09
CA ASN A 368 11.56 17.04 -16.97
C ASN A 368 12.63 16.53 -15.99
N GLY A 369 12.60 15.27 -15.61
CA GLY A 369 13.64 14.59 -14.83
C GLY A 369 13.38 14.41 -13.35
N ALA A 370 12.19 14.76 -12.83
CA ALA A 370 11.84 14.50 -11.45
C ALA A 370 11.54 13.00 -11.24
N TYR A 371 11.79 12.52 -10.03
CA TYR A 371 11.31 11.22 -9.57
C TYR A 371 9.98 11.38 -8.85
N SER A 372 8.96 10.66 -9.27
CA SER A 372 7.62 10.74 -8.69
C SER A 372 7.12 9.37 -8.22
N LEU A 373 6.67 9.33 -6.97
CA LEU A 373 6.07 8.16 -6.33
C LEU A 373 4.62 8.48 -5.96
N ILE A 374 3.71 7.66 -6.47
CA ILE A 374 2.29 7.74 -6.17
C ILE A 374 1.93 6.57 -5.26
N GLY A 375 1.31 6.84 -4.12
CA GLY A 375 0.94 5.79 -3.18
C GLY A 375 -0.32 6.10 -2.39
N GLY A 376 -0.96 5.02 -1.93
CA GLY A 376 -2.27 5.07 -1.29
C GLY A 376 -3.41 4.79 -2.27
N GLY A 377 -4.45 4.12 -1.79
CA GLY A 377 -5.55 3.64 -2.64
C GLY A 377 -6.21 4.73 -3.48
N ASP A 378 -6.51 5.87 -2.87
CA ASP A 378 -7.20 6.97 -3.55
C ASP A 378 -6.32 7.65 -4.59
N SER A 379 -5.04 7.86 -4.30
CA SER A 379 -4.10 8.46 -5.28
C SER A 379 -3.88 7.56 -6.47
N VAL A 380 -3.74 6.26 -6.23
CA VAL A 380 -3.62 5.23 -7.29
C VAL A 380 -4.89 5.20 -8.13
N ALA A 381 -6.06 5.25 -7.49
CA ALA A 381 -7.34 5.34 -8.20
C ALA A 381 -7.42 6.60 -9.06
N CYS A 382 -6.97 7.75 -8.56
CA CYS A 382 -6.92 9.00 -9.30
C CYS A 382 -6.03 8.89 -10.54
N ILE A 383 -4.78 8.48 -10.36
CA ILE A 383 -3.82 8.43 -11.48
C ILE A 383 -4.27 7.46 -12.57
N ASN A 384 -4.88 6.35 -12.20
CA ASN A 384 -5.43 5.37 -13.13
C ASN A 384 -6.69 5.92 -13.84
N LYS A 385 -7.60 6.55 -13.10
CA LYS A 385 -8.81 7.19 -13.65
C LYS A 385 -8.46 8.21 -14.72
N PHE A 386 -7.40 8.98 -14.53
CA PHE A 386 -6.95 10.00 -15.46
C PHE A 386 -6.10 9.45 -16.62
N GLY A 387 -5.76 8.16 -16.60
CA GLY A 387 -4.91 7.56 -17.62
C GLY A 387 -3.47 8.06 -17.61
N LEU A 388 -2.96 8.51 -16.47
CA LEU A 388 -1.66 9.17 -16.33
C LEU A 388 -0.59 8.32 -15.61
N ALA A 389 -0.92 7.07 -15.27
CA ALA A 389 -0.02 6.19 -14.51
C ALA A 389 1.34 5.99 -15.21
N ASP A 390 1.37 5.90 -16.53
CA ASP A 390 2.59 5.71 -17.31
C ASP A 390 3.51 6.96 -17.32
N GLY A 391 2.98 8.11 -16.95
CA GLY A 391 3.71 9.38 -16.92
C GLY A 391 4.45 9.66 -15.62
N VAL A 392 4.27 8.83 -14.59
CA VAL A 392 4.97 8.96 -13.30
C VAL A 392 6.05 7.91 -13.15
N SER A 393 7.00 8.11 -12.22
CA SER A 393 8.13 7.19 -12.07
C SER A 393 7.71 5.85 -11.48
N TYR A 394 6.85 5.84 -10.47
CA TYR A 394 6.40 4.62 -9.84
C TYR A 394 5.01 4.79 -9.17
N VAL A 395 4.13 3.81 -9.39
CA VAL A 395 2.84 3.71 -8.70
C VAL A 395 2.93 2.54 -7.74
N SER A 396 2.93 2.82 -6.43
CA SER A 396 3.07 1.79 -5.41
C SER A 396 1.80 0.95 -5.24
N THR A 397 1.99 -0.34 -5.06
CA THR A 397 0.92 -1.28 -4.68
C THR A 397 0.80 -1.43 -3.18
N GLY A 398 1.67 -0.75 -2.41
CA GLY A 398 1.90 -1.04 -1.00
C GLY A 398 0.85 -0.54 -0.02
N GLY A 399 0.04 0.44 -0.37
CA GLY A 399 -0.99 0.96 0.53
C GLY A 399 -0.46 1.29 1.92
N GLY A 400 -0.92 0.54 2.93
CA GLY A 400 -0.51 0.71 4.33
C GLY A 400 0.97 0.46 4.57
N ALA A 401 1.59 -0.47 3.84
CA ALA A 401 3.03 -0.74 3.97
C ALA A 401 3.86 0.47 3.53
N LEU A 402 3.48 1.11 2.43
CA LEU A 402 4.14 2.34 1.98
C LEU A 402 4.02 3.45 3.04
N LEU A 403 2.83 3.66 3.59
CA LEU A 403 2.63 4.69 4.63
C LEU A 403 3.47 4.42 5.87
N GLU A 404 3.53 3.19 6.36
CA GLU A 404 4.36 2.85 7.50
C GLU A 404 5.86 3.04 7.21
N ALA A 405 6.31 2.75 6.00
CA ALA A 405 7.68 3.04 5.59
C ALA A 405 7.96 4.56 5.61
N ILE A 406 7.03 5.36 5.11
CA ILE A 406 7.13 6.83 5.12
C ILE A 406 7.08 7.39 6.55
N GLU A 407 6.36 6.74 7.46
CA GLU A 407 6.36 7.06 8.89
C GLU A 407 7.73 6.79 9.56
N GLY A 408 8.65 6.18 8.85
CA GLY A 408 9.99 5.82 9.36
C GLY A 408 10.04 4.48 10.08
N LYS A 409 8.99 3.67 9.98
CA LYS A 409 8.93 2.35 10.62
C LYS A 409 9.71 1.32 9.80
N THR A 410 10.37 0.41 10.50
CA THR A 410 10.98 -0.78 9.87
C THR A 410 9.86 -1.75 9.48
N LEU A 411 9.89 -2.23 8.24
CA LEU A 411 8.89 -3.18 7.75
C LEU A 411 9.39 -4.62 8.00
N PRO A 412 8.64 -5.44 8.78
CA PRO A 412 9.06 -6.80 9.11
C PRO A 412 9.39 -7.69 7.91
N GLY A 413 8.63 -7.56 6.82
CA GLY A 413 8.86 -8.36 5.61
C GLY A 413 10.15 -7.98 4.87
N ILE A 414 10.63 -6.76 5.03
CA ILE A 414 11.90 -6.29 4.47
C ILE A 414 13.05 -6.69 5.41
N GLU A 415 12.90 -6.42 6.69
CA GLU A 415 13.91 -6.75 7.72
C GLU A 415 14.24 -8.25 7.73
N ALA A 416 13.25 -9.11 7.62
CA ALA A 416 13.42 -10.56 7.62
C ALA A 416 14.35 -11.06 6.51
N ILE A 417 14.43 -10.35 5.40
CA ILE A 417 15.30 -10.71 4.26
C ILE A 417 16.63 -9.97 4.35
N ARG A 418 16.60 -8.68 4.66
CA ARG A 418 17.83 -7.86 4.73
C ARG A 418 18.64 -8.06 6.01
N GLY A 419 17.97 -8.38 7.11
CA GLY A 419 18.65 -8.65 8.40
C GLY A 419 19.09 -7.39 9.15
N TYR A 420 18.34 -6.27 9.04
CA TYR A 420 18.56 -5.09 9.88
C TYR A 420 17.43 -4.86 10.85
#